data_f1ed3e4dbd8ffb86ed7a9ba1cb40bdfc
#
_entry.id   f1ed3e4dbd8ffb86ed7a9ba1cb40bdfc
#
_cell.length_a   1.000
_cell.length_b   1.000
_cell.length_c   1.000
_cell.angle_alpha   90.00
_cell.angle_beta   90.00
_cell.angle_gamma   90.00
#
_symmetry.space_group_name_H-M   'P 1'
#
loop_
_entity.id
_entity.type
_entity.pdbx_description
1 polymer ?
#
loop_
_entity_poly.entity_id
_entity_poly.type
_entity_poly.pdbx_seq_one_letter_code
_entity_poly.pdbx_strand_id
1 'polypeptide(L)'
;MPTKLTTTISKIASLPNSTNSALINEFHQYMKSNGASERHQNNNLKAVIAFANFLGTDTTFLDVQLKEQIMSFLDTKIKNVQEDPDKKWITTWNDYLHRIKHFFSGFTIRKM
;
A
#
# COMPACT_ATOMS: atom_id res chain seq x y z
N MET A 1 16.79 -10.61 0.13
CA MET A 1 17.29 -9.24 -0.08
C MET A 1 16.12 -8.26 -0.13
N PRO A 2 16.19 -7.15 0.59
CA PRO A 2 15.13 -6.14 0.46
C PRO A 2 15.12 -5.54 -0.95
N THR A 3 13.94 -5.29 -1.45
CA THR A 3 13.77 -4.64 -2.75
C THR A 3 14.23 -3.19 -2.67
N LYS A 4 15.00 -2.74 -3.65
CA LYS A 4 15.45 -1.35 -3.70
C LYS A 4 14.28 -0.44 -4.07
N LEU A 5 14.35 0.80 -3.61
CA LEU A 5 13.31 1.80 -3.90
C LEU A 5 13.08 1.97 -5.42
N THR A 6 14.14 1.99 -6.21
CA THR A 6 14.02 2.12 -7.66
C THR A 6 13.23 0.96 -8.28
N THR A 7 13.42 -0.26 -7.78
CA THR A 7 12.65 -1.42 -8.23
C THR A 7 11.19 -1.29 -7.85
N THR A 8 10.92 -0.83 -6.63
CA THR A 8 9.55 -0.61 -6.16
C THR A 8 8.84 0.43 -7.01
N ILE A 9 9.51 1.55 -7.31
CA ILE A 9 8.95 2.60 -8.15
C ILE A 9 8.59 2.07 -9.54
N SER A 10 9.43 1.22 -10.11
CA SER A 10 9.17 0.66 -11.44
C SER A 10 7.89 -0.17 -11.48
N LYS A 11 7.49 -0.75 -10.36
CA LYS A 11 6.26 -1.55 -10.28
C LYS A 11 4.98 -0.70 -10.34
N ILE A 12 5.08 0.59 -10.05
CA ILE A 12 3.92 1.48 -10.12
C ILE A 12 3.36 1.54 -11.53
N ALA A 13 4.25 1.60 -12.52
CA ALA A 13 3.85 1.67 -13.93
C ALA A 13 3.19 0.38 -14.42
N SER A 14 3.40 -0.73 -13.71
CA SER A 14 2.87 -2.05 -14.09
C SER A 14 1.53 -2.37 -13.41
N LEU A 15 0.97 -1.45 -12.65
CA LEU A 15 -0.28 -1.70 -11.95
C LEU A 15 -1.45 -1.84 -12.94
N PRO A 16 -2.46 -2.67 -12.59
CA PRO A 16 -3.58 -2.93 -13.51
C PRO A 16 -4.45 -1.71 -13.78
N ASN A 17 -4.49 -0.73 -12.86
CA ASN A 17 -5.32 0.46 -13.01
C ASN A 17 -4.44 1.72 -13.06
N SER A 18 -4.53 2.46 -14.16
CA SER A 18 -3.68 3.65 -14.36
C SER A 18 -4.01 4.80 -13.41
N THR A 19 -5.26 4.93 -12.98
CA THR A 19 -5.65 5.94 -11.99
C THR A 19 -4.95 5.66 -10.66
N ASN A 20 -4.91 4.39 -10.25
CA ASN A 20 -4.21 4.00 -9.03
C ASN A 20 -2.71 4.26 -9.14
N SER A 21 -2.12 3.99 -10.30
CA SER A 21 -0.70 4.31 -10.54
C SER A 21 -0.43 5.79 -10.34
N ALA A 22 -1.27 6.66 -10.91
CA ALA A 22 -1.11 8.10 -10.80
C ALA A 22 -1.22 8.57 -9.34
N LEU A 23 -2.16 8.02 -8.59
CA LEU A 23 -2.35 8.38 -7.18
C LEU A 23 -1.17 7.93 -6.32
N ILE A 24 -0.61 6.77 -6.60
CA ILE A 24 0.57 6.29 -5.88
C ILE A 24 1.79 7.16 -6.21
N ASN A 25 1.94 7.59 -7.47
CA ASN A 25 3.01 8.51 -7.83
C ASN A 25 2.89 9.84 -7.06
N GLU A 26 1.69 10.36 -6.90
CA GLU A 26 1.45 11.56 -6.09
C GLU A 26 1.89 11.33 -4.63
N PHE A 27 1.54 10.20 -4.08
CA PHE A 27 1.94 9.82 -2.72
C PHE A 27 3.46 9.74 -2.60
N HIS A 28 4.13 9.19 -3.58
CA HIS A 28 5.59 9.10 -3.61
C HIS A 28 6.21 10.50 -3.58
N GLN A 29 5.71 11.41 -4.42
CA GLN A 29 6.20 12.78 -4.44
C GLN A 29 5.94 13.49 -3.12
N TYR A 30 4.79 13.25 -2.51
CA TYR A 30 4.45 13.80 -1.20
C TYR A 30 5.48 13.37 -0.14
N MET A 31 5.80 12.07 -0.09
CA MET A 31 6.78 11.56 0.86
C MET A 31 8.17 12.17 0.63
N LYS A 32 8.59 12.28 -0.63
CA LYS A 32 9.88 12.90 -0.96
C LYS A 32 9.93 14.35 -0.51
N SER A 33 8.87 15.10 -0.77
CA SER A 33 8.78 16.51 -0.41
C SER A 33 8.84 16.72 1.11
N ASN A 34 8.39 15.74 1.88
CA ASN A 34 8.42 15.81 3.34
C ASN A 34 9.67 15.20 3.95
N GLY A 35 10.66 14.87 3.13
CA GLY A 35 11.95 14.38 3.61
C GLY A 35 11.95 12.95 4.13
N ALA A 36 11.00 12.13 3.71
CA ALA A 36 10.95 10.72 4.12
C ALA A 36 12.20 9.98 3.65
N SER A 37 12.74 9.09 4.49
CA SER A 37 13.88 8.27 4.12
C SER A 37 13.48 7.31 2.99
N GLU A 38 14.49 6.82 2.24
CA GLU A 38 14.24 5.84 1.19
C GLU A 38 13.58 4.58 1.73
N ARG A 39 13.99 4.14 2.91
CA ARG A 39 13.41 2.96 3.54
C ARG A 39 11.92 3.17 3.85
N HIS A 40 11.57 4.34 4.39
CA HIS A 40 10.20 4.69 4.70
C HIS A 40 9.36 4.76 3.43
N GLN A 41 9.87 5.44 2.39
CA GLN A 41 9.20 5.51 1.09
C GLN A 41 8.96 4.12 0.52
N ASN A 42 10.00 3.28 0.52
CA ASN A 42 9.94 1.94 -0.05
C ASN A 42 8.89 1.08 0.65
N ASN A 43 8.91 1.08 1.98
CA ASN A 43 7.98 0.26 2.76
C ASN A 43 6.53 0.69 2.56
N ASN A 44 6.27 1.99 2.53
CA ASN A 44 4.92 2.51 2.29
C ASN A 44 4.44 2.21 0.88
N LEU A 45 5.31 2.38 -0.12
CA LEU A 45 4.95 2.11 -1.52
C LEU A 45 4.64 0.63 -1.73
N LYS A 46 5.41 -0.28 -1.13
CA LYS A 46 5.14 -1.72 -1.24
C LYS A 46 3.75 -2.07 -0.74
N ALA A 47 3.34 -1.50 0.39
CA ALA A 47 2.04 -1.79 0.96
C ALA A 47 0.91 -1.27 0.05
N VAL A 48 1.05 -0.05 -0.45
CA VAL A 48 0.01 0.57 -1.28
C VAL A 48 -0.07 -0.12 -2.65
N ILE A 49 1.07 -0.51 -3.21
CA ILE A 49 1.13 -1.26 -4.48
C ILE A 49 0.43 -2.61 -4.32
N ALA A 50 0.68 -3.31 -3.21
CA ALA A 50 0.02 -4.58 -2.94
C ALA A 50 -1.49 -4.43 -2.87
N PHE A 51 -1.96 -3.36 -2.22
CA PHE A 51 -3.38 -3.07 -2.15
C PHE A 51 -3.96 -2.74 -3.52
N ALA A 52 -3.23 -1.96 -4.34
CA ALA A 52 -3.65 -1.63 -5.70
C ALA A 52 -3.81 -2.88 -6.56
N ASN A 53 -2.87 -3.83 -6.44
CA ASN A 53 -2.97 -5.11 -7.15
C ASN A 53 -4.18 -5.92 -6.68
N PHE A 54 -4.48 -5.89 -5.40
CA PHE A 54 -5.66 -6.55 -4.84
C PHE A 54 -6.95 -5.97 -5.43
N LEU A 55 -7.02 -4.65 -5.61
CA LEU A 55 -8.20 -3.99 -6.16
C LEU A 55 -8.43 -4.30 -7.64
N GLY A 56 -7.37 -4.59 -8.39
CA GLY A 56 -7.45 -4.98 -9.79
C GLY A 56 -7.64 -3.80 -10.75
N THR A 57 -8.24 -4.10 -11.91
CA THR A 57 -8.38 -3.13 -13.00
C THR A 57 -9.58 -2.21 -12.86
N ASP A 58 -10.64 -2.68 -12.21
CA ASP A 58 -11.95 -2.00 -12.25
C ASP A 58 -12.22 -1.11 -11.05
N THR A 59 -11.42 -1.20 -10.00
CA THR A 59 -11.63 -0.45 -8.76
C THR A 59 -10.47 0.51 -8.53
N THR A 60 -10.78 1.79 -8.40
CA THR A 60 -9.77 2.80 -8.08
C THR A 60 -9.82 3.13 -6.59
N PHE A 61 -8.76 3.76 -6.09
CA PHE A 61 -8.76 4.28 -4.72
C PHE A 61 -9.88 5.29 -4.48
N LEU A 62 -10.38 5.91 -5.54
CA LEU A 62 -11.48 6.88 -5.45
C LEU A 62 -12.83 6.21 -5.26
N ASP A 63 -12.95 4.96 -5.71
CA ASP A 63 -14.21 4.20 -5.67
C ASP A 63 -14.33 3.31 -4.44
N VAL A 64 -13.24 3.18 -3.68
CA VAL A 64 -13.15 2.22 -2.58
C VAL A 64 -14.12 2.55 -1.46
N GLN A 65 -14.94 1.57 -1.10
CA GLN A 65 -15.62 1.56 0.19
C GLN A 65 -14.54 1.16 1.19
N LEU A 66 -13.77 2.15 1.60
CA LEU A 66 -12.44 1.99 2.19
C LEU A 66 -12.36 0.93 3.27
N LYS A 67 -13.29 0.97 4.21
CA LYS A 67 -13.20 0.08 5.37
C LYS A 67 -13.30 -1.39 4.96
N GLU A 68 -14.32 -1.72 4.17
CA GLU A 68 -14.57 -3.11 3.79
C GLU A 68 -13.47 -3.69 2.91
N GLN A 69 -13.01 -2.92 1.94
CA GLN A 69 -11.99 -3.40 1.00
C GLN A 69 -10.61 -3.48 1.66
N ILE A 70 -10.29 -2.53 2.54
CA ILE A 70 -9.06 -2.61 3.31
C ILE A 70 -9.08 -3.85 4.21
N MET A 71 -10.20 -4.10 4.90
CA MET A 71 -10.31 -5.26 5.76
C MET A 71 -10.21 -6.56 4.96
N SER A 72 -10.86 -6.63 3.80
CA SER A 72 -10.75 -7.81 2.92
C SER A 72 -9.32 -8.06 2.47
N PHE A 73 -8.60 -6.99 2.12
CA PHE A 73 -7.19 -7.11 1.76
C PHE A 73 -6.35 -7.59 2.94
N LEU A 74 -6.54 -7.00 4.10
CA LEU A 74 -5.77 -7.35 5.29
C LEU A 74 -6.03 -8.80 5.71
N ASP A 75 -7.25 -9.27 5.53
CA ASP A 75 -7.60 -10.64 5.88
C ASP A 75 -6.82 -11.67 5.04
N THR A 76 -6.31 -11.27 3.85
CA THR A 76 -5.44 -12.14 3.06
C THR A 76 -4.11 -12.42 3.76
N LYS A 77 -3.76 -11.63 4.77
CA LYS A 77 -2.51 -11.79 5.53
C LYS A 77 -2.65 -12.74 6.72
N ILE A 78 -3.86 -13.13 7.06
CA ILE A 78 -4.10 -14.04 8.18
C ILE A 78 -3.60 -15.44 7.81
N LYS A 79 -2.83 -16.04 8.71
CA LYS A 79 -2.30 -17.39 8.53
C LYS A 79 -2.71 -18.25 9.72
N ASN A 80 -2.85 -19.56 9.47
CA ASN A 80 -3.22 -20.48 10.55
C ASN A 80 -1.98 -20.82 11.40
N VAL A 81 -2.21 -21.47 12.54
CA VAL A 81 -1.15 -21.82 13.49
C VAL A 81 -0.09 -22.72 12.85
N GLN A 82 -0.49 -23.58 11.92
CA GLN A 82 0.43 -24.51 11.27
C GLN A 82 1.37 -23.78 10.30
N GLU A 83 0.86 -22.76 9.59
CA GLU A 83 1.65 -21.97 8.66
C GLU A 83 2.52 -20.94 9.38
N ASP A 84 2.05 -20.43 10.52
CA ASP A 84 2.71 -19.33 11.23
C ASP A 84 2.52 -19.50 12.74
N PRO A 85 3.25 -20.45 13.35
CA PRO A 85 3.06 -20.75 14.78
C PRO A 85 3.39 -19.58 15.71
N ASP A 86 4.24 -18.65 15.26
CA ASP A 86 4.62 -17.47 16.04
C ASP A 86 3.69 -16.29 15.83
N LYS A 87 2.64 -16.47 15.03
CA LYS A 87 1.63 -15.44 14.72
C LYS A 87 2.26 -14.16 14.20
N LYS A 88 3.26 -14.26 13.36
CA LYS A 88 3.93 -13.10 12.73
C LYS A 88 3.01 -12.32 11.81
N TRP A 89 1.96 -12.99 11.30
CA TRP A 89 0.98 -12.35 10.44
C TRP A 89 0.29 -11.16 11.13
N ILE A 90 0.19 -11.19 12.48
CA ILE A 90 -0.44 -10.08 13.22
C ILE A 90 0.35 -8.79 13.03
N THR A 91 1.67 -8.87 13.12
CA THR A 91 2.55 -7.71 12.88
C THR A 91 2.43 -7.23 11.44
N THR A 92 2.41 -8.16 10.48
CA THR A 92 2.26 -7.85 9.07
C THR A 92 0.92 -7.16 8.80
N TRP A 93 -0.16 -7.69 9.36
CA TRP A 93 -1.51 -7.15 9.25
C TRP A 93 -1.56 -5.70 9.74
N ASN A 94 -1.01 -5.47 10.94
CA ASN A 94 -0.98 -4.13 11.53
C ASN A 94 -0.10 -3.17 10.72
N ASP A 95 1.04 -3.63 10.22
CA ASP A 95 1.94 -2.81 9.42
C ASP A 95 1.26 -2.34 8.13
N TYR A 96 0.61 -3.25 7.40
CA TYR A 96 -0.14 -2.89 6.20
C TYR A 96 -1.26 -1.90 6.52
N LEU A 97 -1.99 -2.12 7.61
CA LEU A 97 -3.07 -1.22 8.00
C LEU A 97 -2.55 0.20 8.23
N HIS A 98 -1.45 0.34 8.97
CA HIS A 98 -0.88 1.67 9.25
C HIS A 98 -0.42 2.36 7.97
N ARG A 99 0.20 1.62 7.06
CA ARG A 99 0.73 2.20 5.83
C ARG A 99 -0.38 2.61 4.87
N ILE A 100 -1.43 1.80 4.78
CA ILE A 100 -2.59 2.12 3.95
C ILE A 100 -3.33 3.34 4.53
N LYS A 101 -3.51 3.40 5.84
CA LYS A 101 -4.12 4.57 6.50
C LYS A 101 -3.31 5.83 6.25
N HIS A 102 -1.99 5.73 6.31
CA HIS A 102 -1.11 6.86 6.03
C HIS A 102 -1.30 7.36 4.59
N PHE A 103 -1.38 6.45 3.64
CA PHE A 103 -1.64 6.80 2.24
C PHE A 103 -2.95 7.59 2.10
N PHE A 104 -4.05 7.06 2.65
CA PHE A 104 -5.35 7.70 2.51
C PHE A 104 -5.46 9.00 3.29
N SER A 105 -4.81 9.10 4.43
CA SER A 105 -4.75 10.34 5.21
C SER A 105 -4.07 11.46 4.41
N GLY A 106 -2.91 11.17 3.85
CA GLY A 106 -2.20 12.10 2.98
C GLY A 106 -2.96 12.40 1.70
N PHE A 107 -3.65 11.40 1.16
CA PHE A 107 -4.47 11.54 -0.03
C PHE A 107 -5.61 12.56 0.20
N THR A 108 -6.31 12.45 1.32
CA THR A 108 -7.38 13.40 1.67
C THR A 108 -6.85 14.82 1.73
N ILE A 109 -5.71 15.03 2.38
CA ILE A 109 -5.09 16.35 2.50
C ILE A 109 -4.70 16.87 1.11
N ARG A 110 -4.12 16.00 0.26
CA ARG A 110 -3.68 16.41 -1.08
C ARG A 110 -4.83 16.79 -2.00
N LYS A 111 -6.03 16.26 -1.76
CA LYS A 111 -7.20 16.53 -2.60
C LYS A 111 -8.05 17.70 -2.09
N MET A 112 -7.72 18.24 -0.96
CA MET A 112 -8.35 19.45 -0.46
C MET A 112 -7.80 20.70 -1.19
#